data_4a6ad1ef971c0afcc49d4fb1ce7095e5
#
_entry.id   4a6ad1ef971c0afcc49d4fb1ce7095e5
#
_cell.length_a   1.000
_cell.length_b   1.000
_cell.length_c   1.000
_cell.angle_alpha   90.00
_cell.angle_beta   90.00
_cell.angle_gamma   90.00
#
_symmetry.space_group_name_H-M   'P 1'
#
loop_
_entity.id
_entity.type
_entity.pdbx_description
1 polymer ?
#
loop_
_entity_poly.entity_id
_entity_poly.type
_entity_poly.pdbx_seq_one_letter_code
_entity_poly.pdbx_strand_id
1 'polypeptide(L)'
;SSAASDVYKRQPLHSGHIAYFKSAKAIAPLSPLAVGLNSDQWLARKKGKPFMPLEERISIVRELRMIDVVIEYDDSDGTSNGAIEQLLEIYDKVIFANGGDRHNENVPEYEKYKDNENVIFRWAVGGLNKKNSSSWILNEWGKNE
;
A
#
# COMPACT_ATOMS: atom_id res chain seq x y z
N SER A 1 4.60 -2.56 -15.16
CA SER A 1 3.90 -1.69 -14.21
C SER A 1 4.14 -2.15 -12.78
N SER A 2 4.21 -1.21 -11.86
CA SER A 2 4.40 -1.50 -10.45
C SER A 2 3.15 -1.14 -9.66
N ALA A 3 2.78 -2.01 -8.72
CA ALA A 3 1.73 -1.74 -7.77
C ALA A 3 2.32 -1.76 -6.37
N ALA A 4 2.08 -0.72 -5.61
CA ALA A 4 2.41 -0.70 -4.19
C ALA A 4 1.10 -0.84 -3.42
N SER A 5 1.03 -1.85 -2.57
CA SER A 5 -0.07 -2.00 -1.65
C SER A 5 0.26 -1.22 -0.39
N ASP A 6 -0.36 -0.08 -0.24
CA ASP A 6 -0.24 0.64 1.01
C ASP A 6 -1.40 0.28 1.91
N VAL A 7 -1.05 -0.20 3.06
CA VAL A 7 -2.00 -0.35 4.13
C VAL A 7 -2.00 0.97 4.89
N TYR A 8 -2.80 1.85 4.44
CA TYR A 8 -3.07 3.12 5.08
C TYR A 8 -3.88 2.86 6.35
N LYS A 9 -3.21 2.19 7.29
CA LYS A 9 -3.89 1.53 8.42
C LYS A 9 -4.49 2.50 9.42
N ARG A 10 -3.75 3.51 9.76
CA ARG A 10 -4.20 4.60 10.63
C ARG A 10 -3.59 5.86 10.09
N GLN A 11 -4.40 6.78 9.77
CA GLN A 11 -4.07 8.10 9.31
C GLN A 11 -3.33 8.89 10.37
N PRO A 12 -2.58 9.91 10.07
CA PRO A 12 -2.44 10.55 8.76
C PRO A 12 -1.26 10.00 7.94
N LEU A 13 -1.19 10.45 6.70
CA LEU A 13 -0.04 10.21 5.83
C LEU A 13 1.19 10.84 6.47
N HIS A 14 2.32 10.15 6.40
CA HIS A 14 3.56 10.63 7.01
C HIS A 14 4.78 10.31 6.12
N SER A 15 5.94 10.78 6.56
CA SER A 15 7.18 10.65 5.79
C SER A 15 7.56 9.20 5.45
N GLY A 16 7.16 8.25 6.28
CA GLY A 16 7.39 6.83 6.03
C GLY A 16 6.64 6.33 4.79
N HIS A 17 5.41 6.78 4.61
CA HIS A 17 4.63 6.45 3.40
C HIS A 17 5.30 7.06 2.16
N ILE A 18 5.73 8.31 2.25
CA ILE A 18 6.40 8.98 1.13
C ILE A 18 7.68 8.24 0.74
N ALA A 19 8.50 7.88 1.73
CA ALA A 19 9.73 7.13 1.49
C ALA A 19 9.46 5.78 0.83
N TYR A 20 8.42 5.09 1.28
CA TYR A 20 8.00 3.81 0.71
C TYR A 20 7.57 3.96 -0.76
N PHE A 21 6.73 4.95 -1.05
CA PHE A 21 6.27 5.20 -2.42
C PHE A 21 7.43 5.58 -3.36
N LYS A 22 8.37 6.38 -2.89
CA LYS A 22 9.57 6.71 -3.67
C LYS A 22 10.40 5.47 -3.98
N SER A 23 10.57 4.59 -3.01
CA SER A 23 11.30 3.35 -3.19
C SER A 23 10.59 2.41 -4.16
N ALA A 24 9.27 2.32 -4.06
CA ALA A 24 8.47 1.53 -4.98
C ALA A 24 8.56 2.05 -6.41
N LYS A 25 8.50 3.37 -6.60
CA LYS A 25 8.65 3.98 -7.94
C LYS A 25 10.03 3.70 -8.51
N ALA A 26 11.06 3.68 -7.67
CA ALA A 26 12.45 3.44 -8.10
C ALA A 26 12.67 2.02 -8.64
N ILE A 27 11.84 1.05 -8.29
CA ILE A 27 11.93 -0.31 -8.82
C ILE A 27 11.74 -0.33 -10.34
N ALA A 28 10.78 0.44 -10.84
CA ALA A 28 10.49 0.56 -12.26
C ALA A 28 10.10 2.00 -12.58
N PRO A 29 11.09 2.92 -12.66
CA PRO A 29 10.80 4.36 -12.74
C PRO A 29 10.08 4.80 -14.01
N LEU A 30 10.14 4.01 -15.07
CA LEU A 30 9.46 4.31 -16.33
C LEU A 30 8.05 3.69 -16.40
N SER A 31 7.69 2.88 -15.42
CA SER A 31 6.37 2.25 -15.34
C SER A 31 5.47 3.01 -14.39
N PRO A 32 4.14 2.98 -14.61
CA PRO A 32 3.21 3.61 -13.67
C PRO A 32 3.29 2.97 -12.27
N LEU A 33 3.23 3.80 -11.25
CA LEU A 33 3.07 3.36 -9.87
C LEU A 33 1.60 3.48 -9.49
N ALA A 34 1.00 2.35 -9.17
CA ALA A 34 -0.38 2.28 -8.70
C ALA A 34 -0.39 2.03 -7.19
N VAL A 35 -1.25 2.73 -6.49
CA VAL A 35 -1.46 2.55 -5.05
C VAL A 35 -2.89 2.12 -4.81
N GLY A 36 -3.07 0.99 -4.14
CA GLY A 36 -4.36 0.51 -3.70
C GLY A 36 -4.62 0.95 -2.26
N LEU A 37 -5.80 1.50 -2.02
CA LEU A 37 -6.20 1.93 -0.69
C LEU A 37 -7.29 1.01 -0.14
N ASN A 38 -7.18 0.67 1.14
CA ASN A 38 -8.16 -0.16 1.81
C ASN A 38 -9.48 0.59 2.00
N SER A 39 -10.58 -0.13 1.92
CA SER A 39 -11.90 0.42 2.17
C SER A 39 -12.08 0.85 3.62
N ASP A 40 -13.08 1.70 3.87
CA ASP A 40 -13.44 2.09 5.23
C ASP A 40 -13.93 0.89 6.03
N GLN A 41 -14.63 -0.04 5.40
CA GLN A 41 -15.10 -1.28 6.05
C GLN A 41 -13.93 -2.14 6.51
N TRP A 42 -12.89 -2.29 5.69
CA TRP A 42 -11.70 -3.05 6.06
C TRP A 42 -10.99 -2.41 7.25
N LEU A 43 -10.82 -1.11 7.22
CA LEU A 43 -10.17 -0.38 8.32
C LEU A 43 -10.97 -0.47 9.60
N ALA A 44 -12.30 -0.41 9.52
CA ALA A 44 -13.18 -0.55 10.68
C ALA A 44 -13.03 -1.93 11.32
N ARG A 45 -12.93 -2.99 10.51
CA ARG A 45 -12.74 -4.36 11.02
C ARG A 45 -11.39 -4.55 11.69
N LYS A 46 -10.33 -3.94 11.15
CA LYS A 46 -8.95 -4.16 11.61
C LYS A 46 -8.52 -3.20 12.72
N LYS A 47 -8.92 -1.96 12.64
CA LYS A 47 -8.39 -0.89 13.49
C LYS A 47 -9.47 -0.08 14.21
N GLY A 48 -10.73 -0.42 14.03
CA GLY A 48 -11.84 0.38 14.48
C GLY A 48 -12.13 1.49 13.48
N LYS A 49 -12.74 2.59 13.96
CA LYS A 49 -13.13 3.69 13.08
C LYS A 49 -11.93 4.28 12.34
N PRO A 50 -11.97 4.43 11.00
CA PRO A 50 -10.89 5.09 10.29
C PRO A 50 -10.80 6.57 10.65
N PHE A 51 -9.57 7.09 10.73
CA PHE A 51 -9.34 8.50 11.02
C PHE A 51 -9.80 9.39 9.86
N MET A 52 -9.52 8.97 8.63
CA MET A 52 -9.96 9.66 7.42
C MET A 52 -10.76 8.71 6.53
N PRO A 53 -11.91 9.16 5.99
CA PRO A 53 -12.65 8.34 5.03
C PRO A 53 -11.87 8.13 3.74
N LEU A 54 -12.25 7.09 3.00
CA LEU A 54 -11.56 6.71 1.76
C LEU A 54 -11.45 7.85 0.76
N GLU A 55 -12.51 8.64 0.61
CA GLU A 55 -12.50 9.78 -0.32
C GLU A 55 -11.42 10.80 0.00
N GLU A 56 -11.20 11.08 1.27
CA GLU A 56 -10.14 11.99 1.70
C GLU A 56 -8.76 11.39 1.43
N ARG A 57 -8.60 10.10 1.72
CA ARG A 57 -7.33 9.41 1.47
C ARG A 57 -6.99 9.42 -0.02
N ILE A 58 -7.96 9.14 -0.88
CA ILE A 58 -7.78 9.19 -2.33
C ILE A 58 -7.35 10.58 -2.78
N SER A 59 -8.04 11.62 -2.29
CA SER A 59 -7.77 13.01 -2.66
C SER A 59 -6.33 13.43 -2.35
N ILE A 60 -5.80 12.96 -1.22
CA ILE A 60 -4.43 13.28 -0.81
C ILE A 60 -3.42 12.48 -1.61
N VAL A 61 -3.63 11.16 -1.69
CA VAL A 61 -2.65 10.25 -2.31
C VAL A 61 -2.49 10.52 -3.80
N ARG A 62 -3.58 10.86 -4.49
CA ARG A 62 -3.52 11.15 -5.94
C ARG A 62 -2.65 12.35 -6.28
N GLU A 63 -2.43 13.26 -5.34
CA GLU A 63 -1.62 14.46 -5.56
C GLU A 63 -0.14 14.23 -5.33
N LEU A 64 0.25 13.05 -4.86
CA LEU A 64 1.66 12.74 -4.66
C LEU A 64 2.35 12.50 -5.99
N ARG A 65 3.48 13.18 -6.16
CA ARG A 65 4.21 13.25 -7.43
C ARG A 65 4.60 11.89 -8.00
N MET A 66 4.95 10.94 -7.15
CA MET A 66 5.42 9.63 -7.57
C MET A 66 4.28 8.65 -7.91
N ILE A 67 3.05 8.99 -7.61
CA ILE A 67 1.90 8.09 -7.81
C ILE A 67 1.20 8.45 -9.10
N ASP A 68 1.02 7.45 -9.96
CA ASP A 68 0.38 7.61 -11.26
C ASP A 68 -1.09 7.20 -11.24
N VAL A 69 -1.43 6.19 -10.44
CA VAL A 69 -2.78 5.62 -10.39
C VAL A 69 -3.16 5.32 -8.96
N VAL A 70 -4.38 5.67 -8.56
CA VAL A 70 -4.95 5.26 -7.27
C VAL A 70 -6.08 4.28 -7.55
N ILE A 71 -6.05 3.14 -6.88
CA ILE A 71 -6.99 2.04 -7.11
C ILE A 71 -7.90 1.87 -5.90
N GLU A 72 -9.20 1.83 -6.16
CA GLU A 72 -10.20 1.28 -5.24
C GLU A 72 -10.46 -0.15 -5.65
N TYR A 73 -10.45 -1.06 -4.68
CA TYR A 73 -10.64 -2.47 -4.96
C TYR A 73 -11.46 -3.14 -3.87
N ASP A 74 -12.04 -4.28 -4.20
CA ASP A 74 -12.78 -5.09 -3.23
C ASP A 74 -11.80 -5.81 -2.29
N ASP A 75 -11.76 -5.37 -1.03
CA ASP A 75 -10.93 -5.95 0.02
C ASP A 75 -11.74 -6.74 1.04
N SER A 76 -12.94 -7.19 0.67
CA SER A 76 -13.83 -7.93 1.57
C SER A 76 -13.23 -9.24 2.06
N ASP A 77 -12.33 -9.85 1.28
CA ASP A 77 -11.61 -11.05 1.66
C ASP A 77 -10.39 -10.77 2.55
N GLY A 78 -10.12 -9.52 2.87
CA GLY A 78 -8.99 -9.12 3.70
C GLY A 78 -7.64 -9.06 2.97
N THR A 79 -7.62 -9.19 1.65
CA THR A 79 -6.40 -9.18 0.83
C THR A 79 -6.41 -8.07 -0.19
N SER A 80 -5.25 -7.83 -0.82
CA SER A 80 -5.10 -6.92 -1.96
C SER A 80 -5.21 -7.63 -3.31
N ASN A 81 -5.71 -8.86 -3.33
CA ASN A 81 -5.83 -9.63 -4.58
C ASN A 81 -6.66 -8.90 -5.62
N GLY A 82 -7.73 -8.21 -5.20
CA GLY A 82 -8.57 -7.45 -6.12
C GLY A 82 -7.82 -6.33 -6.84
N ALA A 83 -6.87 -5.69 -6.17
CA ALA A 83 -6.03 -4.67 -6.79
C ALA A 83 -5.11 -5.29 -7.85
N ILE A 84 -4.50 -6.41 -7.54
CA ILE A 84 -3.64 -7.13 -8.49
C ILE A 84 -4.45 -7.56 -9.73
N GLU A 85 -5.65 -8.08 -9.51
CA GLU A 85 -6.53 -8.49 -10.61
C GLU A 85 -6.88 -7.32 -11.54
N GLN A 86 -7.23 -6.17 -10.97
CA GLN A 86 -7.52 -4.97 -11.77
C GLN A 86 -6.33 -4.56 -12.62
N LEU A 87 -5.14 -4.58 -12.06
CA LEU A 87 -3.93 -4.20 -12.78
C LEU A 87 -3.57 -5.19 -13.88
N LEU A 88 -3.79 -6.48 -13.66
CA LEU A 88 -3.54 -7.51 -14.68
C LEU A 88 -4.48 -7.39 -15.89
N GLU A 89 -5.65 -6.78 -15.70
CA GLU A 89 -6.56 -6.50 -16.82
C GLU A 89 -6.04 -5.40 -17.73
N ILE A 90 -5.20 -4.49 -17.19
CA ILE A 90 -4.70 -3.32 -17.90
C ILE A 90 -3.27 -3.52 -18.37
N TYR A 91 -2.45 -4.20 -17.57
CA TYR A 91 -1.00 -4.35 -17.79
C TYR A 91 -0.63 -5.81 -17.92
N ASP A 92 0.40 -6.10 -18.71
CA ASP A 92 0.88 -7.46 -18.92
C ASP A 92 1.55 -8.04 -17.68
N LYS A 93 2.23 -7.19 -16.90
CA LYS A 93 2.94 -7.59 -15.68
C LYS A 93 2.69 -6.62 -14.56
N VAL A 94 2.67 -7.14 -13.34
CA VAL A 94 2.49 -6.36 -12.12
C VAL A 94 3.61 -6.68 -11.15
N ILE A 95 4.29 -5.66 -10.65
CA ILE A 95 5.25 -5.81 -9.56
C ILE A 95 4.53 -5.42 -8.27
N PHE A 96 4.35 -6.38 -7.38
CA PHE A 96 3.70 -6.16 -6.10
C PHE A 96 4.76 -5.87 -5.03
N ALA A 97 4.85 -4.61 -4.63
CA ALA A 97 5.87 -4.14 -3.69
C ALA A 97 5.38 -4.27 -2.25
N ASN A 98 6.20 -4.85 -1.40
CA ASN A 98 5.91 -5.05 0.02
C ASN A 98 7.01 -4.42 0.85
N GLY A 99 6.63 -3.65 1.86
CA GLY A 99 7.57 -2.97 2.73
C GLY A 99 7.81 -3.69 4.05
N GLY A 100 8.80 -3.20 4.78
CA GLY A 100 9.09 -3.65 6.15
C GLY A 100 9.44 -5.11 6.25
N ASP A 101 8.82 -5.79 7.19
CA ASP A 101 9.06 -7.20 7.52
C ASP A 101 8.12 -8.17 6.79
N ARG A 102 7.39 -7.70 5.78
CA ARG A 102 6.52 -8.58 4.99
C ARG A 102 7.35 -9.51 4.11
N HIS A 103 6.93 -10.76 4.05
CA HIS A 103 7.62 -11.79 3.26
C HIS A 103 6.60 -12.85 2.82
N ASN A 104 7.07 -13.83 2.03
CA ASN A 104 6.19 -14.81 1.41
C ASN A 104 5.32 -15.62 2.38
N GLU A 105 5.69 -15.76 3.64
CA GLU A 105 4.92 -16.53 4.63
C GLU A 105 3.79 -15.72 5.27
N ASN A 106 3.89 -14.38 5.28
CA ASN A 106 2.89 -13.53 5.93
C ASN A 106 2.08 -12.65 4.98
N VAL A 107 2.19 -12.88 3.67
CA VAL A 107 1.48 -12.12 2.65
C VAL A 107 0.53 -13.04 1.90
N PRO A 108 -0.79 -12.94 2.13
CA PRO A 108 -1.76 -13.85 1.50
C PRO A 108 -1.79 -13.75 -0.02
N GLU A 109 -1.46 -12.60 -0.59
CA GLU A 109 -1.41 -12.40 -2.04
C GLU A 109 -0.33 -13.27 -2.69
N TYR A 110 0.77 -13.55 -1.97
CA TYR A 110 1.82 -14.42 -2.48
C TYR A 110 1.31 -15.84 -2.73
N GLU A 111 0.51 -16.37 -1.83
CA GLU A 111 -0.04 -17.72 -1.98
C GLU A 111 -0.89 -17.86 -3.23
N LYS A 112 -1.66 -16.82 -3.56
CA LYS A 112 -2.51 -16.82 -4.75
C LYS A 112 -1.73 -16.66 -6.05
N TYR A 113 -0.69 -15.82 -6.05
CA TYR A 113 -0.01 -15.40 -7.28
C TYR A 113 1.42 -15.91 -7.43
N LYS A 114 1.92 -16.71 -6.49
CA LYS A 114 3.33 -17.17 -6.52
C LYS A 114 3.72 -17.91 -7.80
N ASP A 115 2.78 -18.60 -8.43
CA ASP A 115 3.01 -19.37 -9.65
C ASP A 115 2.62 -18.60 -10.92
N ASN A 116 2.15 -17.36 -10.77
CA ASN A 116 1.80 -16.52 -11.91
C ASN A 116 3.03 -15.73 -12.35
N GLU A 117 3.58 -16.04 -13.51
CA GLU A 117 4.78 -15.39 -14.04
C GLU A 117 4.61 -13.90 -14.33
N ASN A 118 3.38 -13.42 -14.41
CA ASN A 118 3.08 -12.01 -14.66
C ASN A 118 2.98 -11.18 -13.38
N VAL A 119 3.09 -11.80 -12.21
CA VAL A 119 3.11 -11.11 -10.92
C VAL A 119 4.45 -11.34 -10.25
N ILE A 120 5.17 -10.25 -10.02
CA ILE A 120 6.49 -10.28 -9.42
C ILE A 120 6.40 -9.66 -8.03
N PHE A 121 6.86 -10.39 -7.01
CA PHE A 121 6.88 -9.90 -5.64
C PHE A 121 8.22 -9.27 -5.30
N ARG A 122 8.21 -8.10 -4.68
CA ARG A 122 9.39 -7.43 -4.15
C ARG A 122 9.21 -7.23 -2.65
N TRP A 123 10.24 -7.56 -1.90
CA TRP A 123 10.21 -7.54 -0.43
C TRP A 123 11.12 -6.45 0.10
N ALA A 124 10.84 -6.00 1.34
CA ALA A 124 11.63 -5.00 2.04
C ALA A 124 11.84 -3.71 1.22
N VAL A 125 10.84 -3.34 0.44
CA VAL A 125 10.89 -2.09 -0.34
C VAL A 125 10.92 -0.90 0.62
N GLY A 126 11.92 -0.02 0.47
CA GLY A 126 12.16 1.06 1.41
C GLY A 126 13.03 0.67 2.60
N GLY A 127 13.49 -0.59 2.65
CA GLY A 127 14.33 -1.11 3.72
C GLY A 127 13.52 -1.59 4.91
N LEU A 128 14.21 -2.08 5.94
CA LEU A 128 13.60 -2.61 7.15
C LEU A 128 13.42 -1.55 8.24
N ASN A 129 14.14 -0.43 8.15
CA ASN A 129 14.08 0.64 9.14
C ASN A 129 12.93 1.59 8.82
N LYS A 130 11.99 1.69 9.75
CA LYS A 130 10.89 2.66 9.61
C LYS A 130 11.39 4.08 9.81
N LYS A 131 11.08 4.97 8.86
CA LYS A 131 11.30 6.39 9.04
C LYS A 131 10.33 7.01 10.03
N ASN A 132 9.07 6.54 9.98
CA ASN A 132 8.01 7.05 10.84
C ASN A 132 6.84 6.07 10.85
N SER A 133 5.86 6.31 11.72
CA SER A 133 4.61 5.57 11.70
C SER A 133 3.51 6.43 12.29
N SER A 134 2.27 6.13 11.91
CA SER A 134 1.11 6.82 12.49
C SER A 134 1.04 6.62 14.00
N SER A 135 1.38 5.42 14.47
CA SER A 135 1.38 5.12 15.91
C SER A 135 2.41 5.96 16.65
N TRP A 136 3.61 6.13 16.12
CA TRP A 136 4.64 6.95 16.73
C TRP A 136 4.21 8.42 16.81
N ILE A 137 3.64 8.93 15.73
CA ILE A 137 3.17 10.32 15.68
C ILE A 137 2.04 10.55 16.70
N LEU A 138 1.08 9.62 16.75
CA LEU A 138 -0.03 9.73 17.69
C LEU A 138 0.43 9.62 19.14
N ASN A 139 1.41 8.75 19.42
CA ASN A 139 1.97 8.62 20.76
C ASN A 139 2.66 9.92 21.21
N GLU A 140 3.44 10.55 20.34
CA GLU A 140 4.10 11.81 20.67
C GLU A 140 3.09 12.92 20.91
N TRP A 141 2.05 12.99 20.09
CA TRP A 141 0.98 13.97 20.28
C TRP A 141 0.27 13.78 21.62
N GLY A 142 -0.03 12.53 21.99
CA GLY A 142 -0.69 12.20 23.24
C GLY A 142 0.14 12.55 24.47
N LYS A 143 1.47 12.44 24.40
CA LYS A 143 2.38 12.79 25.51
C LYS A 143 2.36 14.27 25.87
N ASN A 144 1.97 15.11 24.94
CA ASN A 144 1.97 16.57 25.12
C ASN A 144 0.63 17.11 25.62
N GLU A 145 -0.31 16.23 25.83
CA GLU A 145 -1.61 16.54 26.44
C GLU A 145 -1.56 16.31 27.96
#